data_8e1e80165eee38819a4ed26217c64bf6
#
_entry.id   8e1e80165eee38819a4ed26217c64bf6
#
_cell.length_a   1.000
_cell.length_b   1.000
_cell.length_c   1.000
_cell.angle_alpha   90.00
_cell.angle_beta   90.00
_cell.angle_gamma   90.00
#
_symmetry.space_group_name_H-M   'P 1'
#
loop_
_entity.id
_entity.type
_entity.pdbx_description
1 polymer ?
#
loop_
_entity_poly.entity_id
_entity_poly.type
_entity_poly.pdbx_seq_one_letter_code
_entity_poly.pdbx_strand_id
1 'polypeptide(L)'
;MHSVDPTTEQMIRAVLAYAENRLRVLRRMPHPGRGFTQGLTVAEGTVWESTGGYGESALQRYELGAAQPGPRAALPPELFGEGICRIRAHLWQLTWRERVALRWDARSLDLLSTIPFNREGWGICAADGCVLTSDGTSELVRRDPATLEPLEVIRVRLDGERVTDLNDLEWAAGRVWANLFGQRYLVGIDPDSGEVTDLVDAKAVMERHWGDPEAVLNGVAALPGDGEFLLTGKNWRSMYHVQLVDDRPRKQPARLLAG
;
A
#
# COMPACT_ATOMS: atom_id res chain seq x y z
N MET A 1 -21.54 1.19 -0.39
CA MET A 1 -21.18 -0.08 -1.02
C MET A 1 -20.64 0.24 -2.40
N HIS A 2 -19.32 0.36 -2.57
CA HIS A 2 -18.74 0.46 -3.90
C HIS A 2 -18.66 -0.95 -4.45
N SER A 3 -19.44 -1.23 -5.49
CA SER A 3 -19.28 -2.46 -6.25
C SER A 3 -17.94 -2.40 -6.98
N VAL A 4 -17.12 -3.41 -6.82
CA VAL A 4 -15.92 -3.62 -7.64
C VAL A 4 -16.35 -3.58 -9.11
N ASP A 5 -15.58 -2.87 -9.94
CA ASP A 5 -15.85 -2.83 -11.38
C ASP A 5 -15.83 -4.26 -11.93
N PRO A 6 -16.96 -4.75 -12.52
CA PRO A 6 -17.06 -6.11 -13.06
C PRO A 6 -15.94 -6.46 -14.06
N THR A 7 -15.42 -5.47 -14.76
CA THR A 7 -14.34 -5.63 -15.74
C THR A 7 -13.04 -6.03 -15.06
N THR A 8 -12.69 -5.34 -13.98
CA THR A 8 -11.49 -5.65 -13.18
C THR A 8 -11.58 -7.07 -12.58
N GLU A 9 -12.74 -7.46 -12.06
CA GLU A 9 -12.94 -8.80 -11.50
C GLU A 9 -12.82 -9.91 -12.56
N GLN A 10 -13.39 -9.69 -13.75
CA GLN A 10 -13.37 -10.66 -14.84
C GLN A 10 -11.97 -10.86 -15.41
N MET A 11 -11.20 -9.78 -15.51
CA MET A 11 -9.79 -9.80 -15.94
C MET A 11 -8.90 -10.52 -14.92
N ILE A 12 -9.04 -10.19 -13.65
CA ILE A 12 -8.32 -10.87 -12.57
C ILE A 12 -8.57 -12.37 -12.62
N ARG A 13 -9.80 -12.81 -12.88
CA ARG A 13 -10.13 -14.25 -13.05
C ARG A 13 -9.43 -14.89 -14.26
N ALA A 14 -9.28 -14.17 -15.36
CA ALA A 14 -8.58 -14.68 -16.54
C ALA A 14 -7.06 -14.79 -16.32
N VAL A 15 -6.47 -13.87 -15.54
CA VAL A 15 -5.04 -13.88 -15.19
C VAL A 15 -4.74 -14.78 -14.00
N LEU A 16 -5.74 -15.14 -13.17
CA LEU A 16 -5.58 -16.00 -12.00
C LEU A 16 -5.08 -17.41 -12.30
N ALA A 17 -5.25 -17.89 -13.51
CA ALA A 17 -4.60 -19.12 -13.95
C ALA A 17 -3.06 -19.06 -13.89
N TYR A 18 -2.49 -17.84 -13.82
CA TYR A 18 -1.07 -17.58 -13.70
C TYR A 18 -0.60 -17.15 -12.29
N ALA A 19 -1.52 -16.84 -11.36
CA ALA A 19 -1.20 -16.17 -10.09
C ALA A 19 -1.29 -17.07 -8.85
N GLU A 20 -1.70 -18.31 -9.01
CA GLU A 20 -1.87 -19.23 -7.88
C GLU A 20 -0.51 -19.57 -7.24
N ASN A 21 -0.44 -19.36 -5.91
CA ASN A 21 0.66 -19.75 -5.01
C ASN A 21 1.90 -18.84 -4.97
N ARG A 22 1.81 -17.59 -5.37
CA ARG A 22 2.95 -16.66 -5.29
C ARG A 22 3.20 -16.05 -3.91
N LEU A 23 2.31 -16.26 -2.93
CA LEU A 23 2.44 -15.72 -1.59
C LEU A 23 2.69 -16.82 -0.57
N ARG A 24 3.84 -16.74 0.10
CA ARG A 24 4.20 -17.60 1.22
C ARG A 24 4.11 -16.82 2.53
N VAL A 25 3.34 -17.28 3.50
CA VAL A 25 3.32 -16.72 4.84
C VAL A 25 4.54 -17.23 5.60
N LEU A 26 5.43 -16.33 6.00
CA LEU A 26 6.61 -16.63 6.79
C LEU A 26 6.30 -16.56 8.29
N ARG A 27 5.52 -15.54 8.69
CA ARG A 27 5.18 -15.33 10.10
C ARG A 27 3.85 -14.60 10.23
N ARG A 28 3.03 -15.00 11.19
CA ARG A 28 1.89 -14.26 11.69
C ARG A 28 2.27 -13.54 12.98
N MET A 29 1.88 -12.27 13.10
CA MET A 29 2.22 -11.41 14.26
C MET A 29 0.95 -10.73 14.76
N PRO A 30 0.90 -10.33 16.04
CA PRO A 30 -0.16 -9.44 16.53
C PRO A 30 -0.21 -8.15 15.73
N HIS A 31 -1.41 -7.58 15.58
CA HIS A 31 -1.59 -6.23 15.08
C HIS A 31 -1.86 -5.31 16.29
N PRO A 32 -0.87 -4.54 16.76
CA PRO A 32 -0.96 -3.82 18.02
C PRO A 32 -2.05 -2.77 18.05
N GLY A 33 -2.24 -2.08 16.93
CA GLY A 33 -3.16 -0.97 16.81
C GLY A 33 -4.62 -1.37 16.65
N ARG A 34 -4.89 -2.55 16.09
CA ARG A 34 -6.25 -3.01 15.72
C ARG A 34 -7.09 -1.93 15.07
N GLY A 35 -6.44 -1.11 14.23
CA GLY A 35 -7.05 0.06 13.64
C GLY A 35 -7.74 -0.24 12.32
N PHE A 36 -8.47 0.75 11.86
CA PHE A 36 -8.96 0.80 10.48
C PHE A 36 -7.80 1.21 9.57
N THR A 37 -6.86 0.26 9.34
CA THR A 37 -5.62 0.51 8.62
C THR A 37 -5.87 1.07 7.23
N GLN A 38 -5.22 2.18 6.94
CA GLN A 38 -5.28 2.87 5.64
C GLN A 38 -3.94 2.93 4.93
N GLY A 39 -2.83 2.81 5.67
CA GLY A 39 -1.51 2.73 5.08
C GLY A 39 -0.47 2.28 6.07
N LEU A 40 0.58 1.65 5.55
CA LEU A 40 1.73 1.18 6.29
C LEU A 40 3.03 1.66 5.66
N THR A 41 4.04 1.90 6.47
CA THR A 41 5.43 1.97 6.02
C THR A 41 6.35 1.39 7.09
N VAL A 42 7.39 0.70 6.68
CA VAL A 42 8.35 0.04 7.58
C VAL A 42 9.77 0.51 7.27
N ALA A 43 10.51 0.88 8.28
CA ALA A 43 11.94 1.14 8.13
C ALA A 43 12.67 0.82 9.45
N GLU A 44 13.84 0.19 9.34
CA GLU A 44 14.72 -0.09 10.46
C GLU A 44 14.02 -0.84 11.63
N GLY A 45 13.08 -1.76 11.28
CA GLY A 45 12.31 -2.53 12.26
C GLY A 45 11.14 -1.77 12.91
N THR A 46 10.93 -0.50 12.58
CA THR A 46 9.81 0.30 13.05
C THR A 46 8.70 0.34 12.00
N VAL A 47 7.47 0.17 12.45
CA VAL A 47 6.25 0.31 11.65
C VAL A 47 5.60 1.65 11.98
N TRP A 48 5.24 2.40 10.96
CA TRP A 48 4.28 3.51 11.05
C TRP A 48 3.01 3.09 10.35
N GLU A 49 1.90 3.34 11.00
CA GLU A 49 0.58 3.00 10.51
C GLU A 49 -0.34 4.21 10.57
N SER A 50 -1.01 4.46 9.46
CA SER A 50 -2.10 5.42 9.35
C SER A 50 -3.42 4.69 9.47
N THR A 51 -4.31 5.17 10.34
CA THR A 51 -5.66 4.62 10.50
C THR A 51 -6.71 5.66 10.13
N GLY A 52 -7.82 5.19 9.53
CA GLY A 52 -8.97 6.00 9.17
C GLY A 52 -10.06 6.01 10.24
N GLY A 53 -11.11 6.79 9.99
CA GLY A 53 -12.27 6.98 10.86
C GLY A 53 -12.39 8.43 11.33
N TYR A 54 -13.51 9.10 11.02
CA TYR A 54 -13.76 10.46 11.52
C TYR A 54 -13.82 10.45 13.05
N GLY A 55 -13.01 11.30 13.70
CA GLY A 55 -12.85 11.35 15.14
C GLY A 55 -11.97 10.24 15.73
N GLU A 56 -11.54 9.25 14.92
CA GLU A 56 -10.75 8.09 15.36
C GLU A 56 -9.41 7.97 14.62
N SER A 57 -9.23 8.67 13.50
CA SER A 57 -8.03 8.64 12.69
C SER A 57 -6.77 8.96 13.49
N ALA A 58 -5.71 8.23 13.21
CA ALA A 58 -4.44 8.42 13.90
C ALA A 58 -3.25 8.02 13.04
N LEU A 59 -2.11 8.58 13.39
CA LEU A 59 -0.80 8.07 13.07
C LEU A 59 -0.26 7.34 14.30
N GLN A 60 0.23 6.11 14.13
CA GLN A 60 0.84 5.35 15.22
C GLN A 60 2.17 4.74 14.80
N ARG A 61 3.02 4.47 15.79
CA ARG A 61 4.35 3.89 15.59
C ARG A 61 4.61 2.79 16.60
N TYR A 62 5.13 1.65 16.14
CA TYR A 62 5.50 0.54 17.00
C TYR A 62 6.59 -0.32 16.34
N GLU A 63 7.27 -1.13 17.13
CA GLU A 63 8.28 -2.08 16.64
C GLU A 63 7.61 -3.24 15.90
N LEU A 64 8.23 -3.69 14.82
CA LEU A 64 7.75 -4.84 14.04
C LEU A 64 7.64 -6.09 14.92
N GLY A 65 6.45 -6.64 15.00
CA GLY A 65 6.15 -7.80 15.85
C GLY A 65 5.82 -7.47 17.31
N ALA A 66 5.72 -6.19 17.68
CA ALA A 66 5.23 -5.78 19.00
C ALA A 66 3.82 -6.32 19.25
N ALA A 67 3.53 -6.68 20.51
CA ALA A 67 2.19 -7.10 20.93
C ALA A 67 1.33 -5.96 21.48
N GLN A 68 1.96 -4.84 21.83
CA GLN A 68 1.30 -3.66 22.40
C GLN A 68 1.46 -2.46 21.48
N PRO A 69 0.44 -1.55 21.46
CA PRO A 69 0.55 -0.31 20.71
C PRO A 69 1.69 0.56 21.24
N GLY A 70 2.30 1.32 20.35
CA GLY A 70 3.31 2.32 20.66
C GLY A 70 2.74 3.74 20.73
N PRO A 71 3.60 4.77 20.58
CA PRO A 71 3.16 6.15 20.47
C PRO A 71 2.12 6.35 19.37
N ARG A 72 1.13 7.22 19.65
CA ARG A 72 0.01 7.52 18.76
C ARG A 72 -0.27 9.03 18.78
N ALA A 73 -0.43 9.61 17.59
CA ALA A 73 -0.93 10.97 17.40
C ALA A 73 -2.32 10.92 16.75
N ALA A 74 -3.31 11.51 17.41
CA ALA A 74 -4.65 11.62 16.84
C ALA A 74 -4.68 12.72 15.77
N LEU A 75 -5.44 12.49 14.70
CA LEU A 75 -5.76 13.53 13.74
C LEU A 75 -6.87 14.44 14.27
N PRO A 76 -7.00 15.68 13.75
CA PRO A 76 -8.21 16.47 13.92
C PRO A 76 -9.45 15.65 13.55
N PRO A 77 -10.56 15.75 14.33
CA PRO A 77 -11.70 14.85 14.19
C PRO A 77 -12.44 14.94 12.84
N GLU A 78 -12.25 16.06 12.14
CA GLU A 78 -12.79 16.30 10.79
C GLU A 78 -11.95 15.64 9.68
N LEU A 79 -10.77 15.09 9.98
CA LEU A 79 -9.90 14.47 9.00
C LEU A 79 -10.02 12.94 9.04
N PHE A 80 -10.15 12.35 7.88
CA PHE A 80 -10.06 10.91 7.70
C PHE A 80 -8.66 10.56 7.19
N GLY A 81 -7.82 9.93 8.04
CA GLY A 81 -6.46 9.52 7.69
C GLY A 81 -6.46 8.41 6.65
N GLU A 82 -5.55 8.51 5.69
CA GLU A 82 -5.35 7.58 4.57
C GLU A 82 -3.89 7.13 4.48
N GLY A 83 -3.40 6.81 3.31
CA GLY A 83 -2.07 6.28 3.07
C GLY A 83 -0.93 7.09 3.70
N ILE A 84 0.19 6.42 3.98
CA ILE A 84 1.36 7.00 4.62
C ILE A 84 2.65 6.54 3.94
N CYS A 85 3.63 7.42 3.82
CA CYS A 85 4.99 7.04 3.47
C CYS A 85 6.05 7.79 4.28
N ARG A 86 7.23 7.16 4.44
CA ARG A 86 8.37 7.80 5.10
C ARG A 86 9.36 8.34 4.08
N ILE A 87 9.76 9.60 4.28
CA ILE A 87 10.84 10.23 3.53
C ILE A 87 11.86 10.76 4.52
N ARG A 88 12.97 10.04 4.69
CA ARG A 88 14.04 10.35 5.67
C ARG A 88 13.48 10.43 7.10
N ALA A 89 13.50 11.62 7.71
CA ALA A 89 13.03 11.89 9.07
C ALA A 89 11.54 12.27 9.15
N HIS A 90 10.85 12.33 8.03
CA HIS A 90 9.47 12.80 7.96
C HIS A 90 8.54 11.72 7.39
N LEU A 91 7.26 11.87 7.73
CA LEU A 91 6.18 11.09 7.14
C LEU A 91 5.23 12.03 6.41
N TRP A 92 4.75 11.58 5.25
CA TRP A 92 3.56 12.14 4.64
C TRP A 92 2.39 11.21 4.91
N GLN A 93 1.26 11.77 5.37
CA GLN A 93 -0.01 11.09 5.54
C GLN A 93 -1.06 11.82 4.73
N LEU A 94 -1.79 11.11 3.90
CA LEU A 94 -2.90 11.67 3.13
C LEU A 94 -4.19 11.68 3.96
N THR A 95 -5.16 12.47 3.48
CA THR A 95 -6.54 12.41 3.95
C THR A 95 -7.47 12.12 2.78
N TRP A 96 -8.64 11.59 3.07
CA TRP A 96 -9.61 11.16 2.06
C TRP A 96 -10.19 12.36 1.29
N ARG A 97 -11.40 12.79 1.67
CA ARG A 97 -12.16 13.82 0.96
C ARG A 97 -11.77 15.23 1.34
N GLU A 98 -11.08 15.39 2.46
CA GLU A 98 -10.61 16.69 2.97
C GLU A 98 -9.51 17.27 2.08
N ARG A 99 -8.83 16.42 1.29
CA ARG A 99 -7.83 16.83 0.29
C ARG A 99 -6.73 17.68 0.93
N VAL A 100 -6.21 17.19 2.03
CA VAL A 100 -5.02 17.73 2.68
C VAL A 100 -4.00 16.61 2.88
N ALA A 101 -2.73 16.97 2.89
CA ALA A 101 -1.66 16.09 3.28
C ALA A 101 -0.98 16.63 4.54
N LEU A 102 -0.70 15.73 5.47
CA LEU A 102 -0.11 16.02 6.76
C LEU A 102 1.35 15.58 6.73
N ARG A 103 2.26 16.46 7.16
CA ARG A 103 3.66 16.15 7.32
C ARG A 103 4.00 16.02 8.79
N TRP A 104 4.59 14.90 9.18
CA TRP A 104 4.91 14.57 10.56
C TRP A 104 6.41 14.36 10.76
N ASP A 105 6.90 14.61 11.96
CA ASP A 105 8.20 14.08 12.39
C ASP A 105 8.06 12.58 12.66
N ALA A 106 8.88 11.75 12.01
CA ALA A 106 8.76 10.28 12.10
C ALA A 106 9.11 9.73 13.49
N ARG A 107 9.85 10.47 14.30
CA ARG A 107 10.29 10.03 15.64
C ARG A 107 9.33 10.46 16.73
N SER A 108 9.00 11.75 16.78
CA SER A 108 8.13 12.31 17.83
C SER A 108 6.64 12.17 17.53
N LEU A 109 6.26 12.03 16.25
CA LEU A 109 4.90 12.10 15.72
C LEU A 109 4.27 13.51 15.91
N ASP A 110 5.10 14.55 15.96
CA ASP A 110 4.63 15.92 15.95
C ASP A 110 4.20 16.32 14.54
N LEU A 111 3.04 16.97 14.42
CA LEU A 111 2.57 17.53 13.15
C LEU A 111 3.41 18.76 12.80
N LEU A 112 4.14 18.70 11.70
CA LEU A 112 5.03 19.76 11.23
C LEU A 112 4.32 20.76 10.30
N SER A 113 3.48 20.26 9.41
CA SER A 113 2.72 21.09 8.47
C SER A 113 1.54 20.36 7.87
N THR A 114 0.56 21.12 7.40
CA THR A 114 -0.56 20.67 6.60
C THR A 114 -0.55 21.44 5.29
N ILE A 115 -0.69 20.73 4.17
CA ILE A 115 -0.73 21.34 2.85
C ILE A 115 -1.99 20.92 2.09
N PRO A 116 -2.54 21.74 1.18
CA PRO A 116 -3.60 21.30 0.26
C PRO A 116 -3.13 20.13 -0.61
N PHE A 117 -4.04 19.20 -0.87
CA PHE A 117 -3.82 18.08 -1.76
C PHE A 117 -4.91 18.08 -2.85
N ASN A 118 -4.52 17.94 -4.10
CA ASN A 118 -5.40 18.24 -5.25
C ASN A 118 -6.38 17.12 -5.62
N ARG A 119 -6.33 15.96 -4.95
CA ARG A 119 -7.19 14.78 -5.16
C ARG A 119 -7.65 14.19 -3.83
N GLU A 120 -8.54 13.21 -3.84
CA GLU A 120 -8.72 12.30 -2.72
C GLU A 120 -7.39 11.56 -2.48
N GLY A 121 -7.00 11.41 -1.23
CA GLY A 121 -5.84 10.61 -0.89
C GLY A 121 -6.26 9.19 -0.55
N TRP A 122 -5.66 8.17 -1.19
CA TRP A 122 -5.84 6.78 -0.82
C TRP A 122 -4.51 6.18 -0.40
N GLY A 123 -3.62 5.87 -1.32
CA GLY A 123 -2.30 5.35 -1.03
C GLY A 123 -1.18 6.33 -1.38
N ILE A 124 -0.02 6.14 -0.75
CA ILE A 124 1.18 6.91 -1.02
C ILE A 124 2.41 6.07 -0.72
N CYS A 125 3.39 6.05 -1.62
CA CYS A 125 4.70 5.45 -1.37
C CYS A 125 5.84 6.35 -1.83
N ALA A 126 6.99 6.22 -1.16
CA ALA A 126 8.23 6.87 -1.58
C ALA A 126 8.97 5.97 -2.57
N ALA A 127 9.23 6.47 -3.76
CA ALA A 127 10.01 5.81 -4.81
C ALA A 127 11.33 6.55 -5.03
N ASP A 128 12.14 6.09 -5.99
CA ASP A 128 13.43 6.69 -6.30
C ASP A 128 13.28 8.14 -6.78
N GLY A 129 13.56 9.09 -5.87
CA GLY A 129 13.53 10.54 -6.15
C GLY A 129 12.14 11.17 -6.28
N CYS A 130 11.07 10.44 -6.07
CA CYS A 130 9.68 10.92 -6.15
C CYS A 130 8.78 10.25 -5.11
N VAL A 131 7.51 10.67 -5.11
CA VAL A 131 6.41 10.03 -4.39
C VAL A 131 5.34 9.62 -5.40
N LEU A 132 4.72 8.48 -5.20
CA LEU A 132 3.57 8.02 -5.98
C LEU A 132 2.33 7.97 -5.10
N THR A 133 1.19 8.42 -5.64
CA THR A 133 -0.09 8.44 -4.92
C THR A 133 -1.20 7.83 -5.74
N SER A 134 -2.17 7.20 -5.08
CA SER A 134 -3.41 6.68 -5.63
C SER A 134 -4.63 7.44 -5.09
N ASP A 135 -5.77 7.32 -5.78
CA ASP A 135 -7.06 7.90 -5.41
C ASP A 135 -8.23 6.97 -5.72
N GLY A 136 -7.97 5.65 -5.82
CA GLY A 136 -8.97 4.63 -6.17
C GLY A 136 -9.27 4.54 -7.66
N THR A 137 -8.82 5.48 -8.48
CA THR A 137 -8.93 5.39 -9.94
C THR A 137 -7.86 4.46 -10.53
N SER A 138 -7.79 4.36 -11.85
CA SER A 138 -6.72 3.67 -12.58
C SER A 138 -5.48 4.57 -12.81
N GLU A 139 -5.32 5.61 -12.03
CA GLU A 139 -4.20 6.53 -12.16
C GLU A 139 -3.33 6.51 -10.90
N LEU A 140 -2.02 6.46 -11.10
CA LEU A 140 -1.04 6.86 -10.11
C LEU A 140 -0.52 8.24 -10.48
N VAL A 141 -0.26 9.09 -9.48
CA VAL A 141 0.34 10.40 -9.72
C VAL A 141 1.74 10.43 -9.12
N ARG A 142 2.72 10.65 -9.99
CA ARG A 142 4.11 10.94 -9.58
C ARG A 142 4.19 12.38 -9.07
N ARG A 143 4.81 12.59 -7.92
CA ARG A 143 4.84 13.88 -7.24
C ARG A 143 6.24 14.23 -6.74
N ASP A 144 6.49 15.51 -6.58
CA ASP A 144 7.67 16.03 -5.88
C ASP A 144 7.66 15.57 -4.42
N PRO A 145 8.75 14.99 -3.89
CA PRO A 145 8.78 14.43 -2.54
C PRO A 145 8.76 15.47 -1.41
N ALA A 146 9.08 16.74 -1.70
CA ALA A 146 9.10 17.80 -0.70
C ALA A 146 7.79 18.58 -0.61
N THR A 147 7.09 18.73 -1.76
CA THR A 147 5.90 19.61 -1.88
C THR A 147 4.63 18.83 -2.19
N LEU A 148 4.72 17.58 -2.64
CA LEU A 148 3.65 16.76 -3.21
C LEU A 148 2.98 17.36 -4.47
N GLU A 149 3.62 18.36 -5.11
CA GLU A 149 3.14 18.88 -6.38
C GLU A 149 3.14 17.78 -7.47
N PRO A 150 2.09 17.68 -8.28
CA PRO A 150 2.01 16.65 -9.31
C PRO A 150 3.00 16.90 -10.44
N LEU A 151 3.72 15.86 -10.85
CA LEU A 151 4.71 15.89 -11.93
C LEU A 151 4.20 15.15 -13.17
N GLU A 152 3.56 13.99 -12.98
CA GLU A 152 3.14 13.10 -14.04
C GLU A 152 1.96 12.22 -13.60
N VAL A 153 1.12 11.83 -14.56
CA VAL A 153 0.04 10.85 -14.36
C VAL A 153 0.38 9.56 -15.09
N ILE A 154 0.42 8.46 -14.36
CA ILE A 154 0.68 7.10 -14.85
C ILE A 154 -0.67 6.37 -14.91
N ARG A 155 -1.05 5.85 -16.09
CA ARG A 155 -2.30 5.10 -16.26
C ARG A 155 -2.05 3.61 -16.11
N VAL A 156 -2.63 3.02 -15.07
CA VAL A 156 -2.41 1.60 -14.74
C VAL A 156 -3.31 0.72 -15.59
N ARG A 157 -2.69 -0.29 -16.22
CA ARG A 157 -3.34 -1.24 -17.12
C ARG A 157 -2.87 -2.66 -16.89
N LEU A 158 -3.73 -3.60 -17.21
CA LEU A 158 -3.41 -5.02 -17.33
C LEU A 158 -3.96 -5.50 -18.68
N ASP A 159 -3.08 -5.96 -19.56
CA ASP A 159 -3.44 -6.38 -20.93
C ASP A 159 -4.26 -5.33 -21.70
N GLY A 160 -3.91 -4.04 -21.53
CA GLY A 160 -4.57 -2.92 -22.18
C GLY A 160 -5.81 -2.35 -21.46
N GLU A 161 -6.37 -3.10 -20.50
CA GLU A 161 -7.55 -2.67 -19.74
C GLU A 161 -7.15 -1.88 -18.48
N ARG A 162 -8.01 -0.99 -18.02
CA ARG A 162 -7.77 -0.16 -16.83
C ARG A 162 -7.89 -0.98 -15.55
N VAL A 163 -6.96 -0.80 -14.62
CA VAL A 163 -7.02 -1.37 -13.27
C VAL A 163 -7.39 -0.27 -12.29
N THR A 164 -8.56 -0.36 -11.67
CA THR A 164 -9.08 0.60 -10.68
C THR A 164 -8.92 0.06 -9.25
N ASP A 165 -9.42 0.83 -8.28
CA ASP A 165 -9.42 0.50 -6.86
C ASP A 165 -8.00 0.40 -6.27
N LEU A 166 -7.02 1.08 -6.90
CA LEU A 166 -5.67 1.18 -6.39
C LEU A 166 -5.69 1.89 -5.04
N ASN A 167 -5.26 1.19 -3.97
CA ASN A 167 -5.34 1.72 -2.62
C ASN A 167 -3.94 1.90 -2.01
N ASP A 168 -3.62 1.28 -0.87
CA ASP A 168 -2.33 1.47 -0.24
C ASP A 168 -1.19 1.03 -1.16
N LEU A 169 -0.11 1.79 -1.12
CA LEU A 169 1.01 1.66 -2.05
C LEU A 169 2.31 1.39 -1.32
N GLU A 170 3.17 0.57 -1.93
CA GLU A 170 4.55 0.38 -1.49
C GLU A 170 5.51 0.31 -2.68
N TRP A 171 6.71 0.85 -2.48
CA TRP A 171 7.79 0.78 -3.45
C TRP A 171 8.76 -0.35 -3.11
N ALA A 172 8.88 -1.34 -3.97
CA ALA A 172 9.83 -2.43 -3.78
C ALA A 172 10.31 -3.02 -5.12
N ALA A 173 11.61 -3.30 -5.20
CA ALA A 173 12.24 -3.96 -6.35
C ALA A 173 11.93 -3.29 -7.70
N GLY A 174 11.91 -1.93 -7.74
CA GLY A 174 11.64 -1.15 -8.94
C GLY A 174 10.18 -1.16 -9.41
N ARG A 175 9.24 -1.53 -8.54
CA ARG A 175 7.80 -1.57 -8.82
C ARG A 175 7.00 -0.86 -7.74
N VAL A 176 5.82 -0.38 -8.13
CA VAL A 176 4.79 0.04 -7.21
C VAL A 176 3.88 -1.16 -6.92
N TRP A 177 3.82 -1.55 -5.67
CA TRP A 177 2.89 -2.56 -5.20
C TRP A 177 1.64 -1.87 -4.65
N ALA A 178 0.48 -2.31 -5.09
CA ALA A 178 -0.81 -1.77 -4.64
C ALA A 178 -1.74 -2.91 -4.22
N ASN A 179 -2.48 -2.75 -3.13
CA ASN A 179 -3.66 -3.58 -2.92
C ASN A 179 -4.85 -2.99 -3.69
N LEU A 180 -5.72 -3.85 -4.18
CA LEU A 180 -6.97 -3.45 -4.82
C LEU A 180 -8.09 -3.44 -3.77
N PHE A 181 -8.70 -2.27 -3.55
CA PHE A 181 -9.72 -2.09 -2.50
C PHE A 181 -10.90 -3.05 -2.68
N GLY A 182 -11.32 -3.65 -1.57
CA GLY A 182 -12.42 -4.63 -1.58
C GLY A 182 -12.06 -5.99 -2.16
N GLN A 183 -10.83 -6.17 -2.65
CA GLN A 183 -10.33 -7.40 -3.24
C GLN A 183 -9.22 -8.02 -2.39
N ARG A 184 -8.82 -9.25 -2.72
CA ARG A 184 -7.74 -9.98 -2.06
C ARG A 184 -6.43 -9.96 -2.85
N TYR A 185 -6.29 -9.04 -3.79
CA TYR A 185 -5.19 -9.02 -4.72
C TYR A 185 -4.23 -7.88 -4.44
N LEU A 186 -2.92 -8.18 -4.65
CA LEU A 186 -1.87 -7.20 -4.80
C LEU A 186 -1.42 -7.20 -6.24
N VAL A 187 -1.16 -6.02 -6.78
CA VAL A 187 -0.60 -5.84 -8.13
C VAL A 187 0.76 -5.16 -8.03
N GLY A 188 1.73 -5.65 -8.80
CA GLY A 188 3.01 -4.99 -9.03
C GLY A 188 2.93 -4.24 -10.36
N ILE A 189 3.19 -2.94 -10.31
CA ILE A 189 3.04 -2.01 -11.42
C ILE A 189 4.41 -1.48 -11.83
N ASP A 190 4.73 -1.55 -13.10
CA ASP A 190 5.88 -0.87 -13.67
C ASP A 190 5.60 0.65 -13.72
N PRO A 191 6.40 1.49 -13.03
CA PRO A 191 6.09 2.92 -12.88
C PRO A 191 6.35 3.76 -14.13
N ASP A 192 7.04 3.21 -15.13
CA ASP A 192 7.35 3.94 -16.36
C ASP A 192 6.29 3.69 -17.43
N SER A 193 5.78 2.47 -17.52
CA SER A 193 4.74 2.09 -18.49
C SER A 193 3.31 2.14 -17.93
N GLY A 194 3.15 1.98 -16.62
CA GLY A 194 1.86 1.78 -15.97
C GLY A 194 1.30 0.35 -16.13
N GLU A 195 2.04 -0.57 -16.75
CA GLU A 195 1.58 -1.95 -16.93
C GLU A 195 1.70 -2.74 -15.63
N VAL A 196 0.66 -3.52 -15.32
CA VAL A 196 0.69 -4.51 -14.23
C VAL A 196 1.57 -5.67 -14.68
N THR A 197 2.70 -5.85 -14.01
CA THR A 197 3.67 -6.92 -14.30
C THR A 197 3.52 -8.11 -13.38
N ASP A 198 2.86 -7.92 -12.24
CA ASP A 198 2.69 -8.93 -11.21
C ASP A 198 1.29 -8.88 -10.62
N LEU A 199 0.71 -10.07 -10.40
CA LEU A 199 -0.53 -10.26 -9.67
C LEU A 199 -0.31 -11.32 -8.59
N VAL A 200 -0.75 -11.04 -7.37
CA VAL A 200 -0.61 -11.92 -6.22
C VAL A 200 -1.96 -12.10 -5.52
N ASP A 201 -2.38 -13.34 -5.33
CA ASP A 201 -3.57 -13.67 -4.54
C ASP A 201 -3.18 -13.77 -3.05
N ALA A 202 -3.64 -12.84 -2.25
CA ALA A 202 -3.40 -12.79 -0.81
C ALA A 202 -4.38 -13.67 0.01
N LYS A 203 -5.07 -14.64 -0.62
CA LYS A 203 -6.04 -15.53 0.05
C LYS A 203 -5.47 -16.18 1.32
N ALA A 204 -4.17 -16.51 1.33
CA ALA A 204 -3.52 -17.17 2.45
C ALA A 204 -3.49 -16.31 3.74
N VAL A 205 -3.60 -14.99 3.61
CA VAL A 205 -3.58 -14.06 4.74
C VAL A 205 -4.94 -13.43 5.05
N MET A 206 -5.94 -13.64 4.19
CA MET A 206 -7.28 -13.09 4.42
C MET A 206 -7.88 -13.67 5.69
N GLU A 207 -8.26 -12.78 6.60
CA GLU A 207 -9.03 -13.12 7.79
C GLU A 207 -10.50 -12.86 7.53
N ARG A 208 -11.33 -13.84 7.90
CA ARG A 208 -12.78 -13.65 7.88
C ARG A 208 -13.19 -12.97 9.19
N HIS A 209 -13.55 -11.70 9.09
CA HIS A 209 -14.19 -10.98 10.19
C HIS A 209 -15.68 -11.16 10.08
N TRP A 210 -16.27 -11.95 10.97
CA TRP A 210 -17.71 -12.17 11.01
C TRP A 210 -18.41 -10.86 11.35
N GLY A 211 -19.18 -10.33 10.40
CA GLY A 211 -20.05 -9.17 10.60
C GLY A 211 -19.45 -7.81 10.26
N ASP A 212 -18.19 -7.71 9.87
CA ASP A 212 -17.58 -6.46 9.40
C ASP A 212 -17.28 -6.52 7.90
N PRO A 213 -18.12 -5.90 7.04
CA PRO A 213 -17.91 -5.91 5.59
C PRO A 213 -16.70 -5.04 5.17
N GLU A 214 -16.16 -4.23 6.08
CA GLU A 214 -15.01 -3.36 5.81
C GLU A 214 -13.68 -3.98 6.21
N ALA A 215 -13.70 -5.18 6.81
CA ALA A 215 -12.48 -5.91 7.18
C ALA A 215 -11.77 -6.49 5.95
N VAL A 216 -11.34 -5.62 5.05
CA VAL A 216 -10.67 -5.94 3.79
C VAL A 216 -9.15 -5.86 3.91
N LEU A 217 -8.44 -6.51 2.98
CA LEU A 217 -6.99 -6.34 2.82
C LEU A 217 -6.68 -4.87 2.59
N ASN A 218 -5.88 -4.29 3.45
CA ASN A 218 -5.33 -2.95 3.30
C ASN A 218 -4.12 -2.77 4.21
N GLY A 219 -3.05 -2.21 3.67
CA GLY A 219 -1.76 -2.09 4.33
C GLY A 219 -0.73 -3.05 3.73
N VAL A 220 0.19 -2.49 2.95
CA VAL A 220 1.33 -3.17 2.34
C VAL A 220 2.59 -2.38 2.62
N ALA A 221 3.63 -3.03 3.16
CA ALA A 221 4.93 -2.41 3.36
C ALA A 221 6.06 -3.41 3.05
N ALA A 222 7.11 -2.95 2.37
CA ALA A 222 8.27 -3.75 2.07
C ALA A 222 9.09 -4.02 3.33
N LEU A 223 9.67 -5.23 3.42
CA LEU A 223 10.61 -5.63 4.45
C LEU A 223 12.01 -5.85 3.83
N PRO A 224 13.07 -5.89 4.64
CA PRO A 224 14.45 -5.95 4.12
C PRO A 224 14.80 -7.18 3.27
N GLY A 225 14.02 -8.27 3.37
CA GLY A 225 14.26 -9.50 2.60
C GLY A 225 13.79 -9.37 1.14
N ASP A 226 14.37 -10.16 0.25
CA ASP A 226 14.01 -10.18 -1.17
C ASP A 226 12.57 -10.67 -1.36
N GLY A 227 11.73 -9.80 -1.90
CA GLY A 227 10.29 -10.05 -2.08
C GLY A 227 9.52 -10.20 -0.77
N GLU A 228 10.04 -9.71 0.34
CA GLU A 228 9.37 -9.79 1.64
C GLU A 228 8.53 -8.55 1.92
N PHE A 229 7.31 -8.78 2.44
CA PHE A 229 6.34 -7.73 2.75
C PHE A 229 5.66 -7.99 4.09
N LEU A 230 5.22 -6.90 4.70
CA LEU A 230 4.25 -6.87 5.78
C LEU A 230 2.88 -6.56 5.20
N LEU A 231 1.92 -7.44 5.44
CA LEU A 231 0.52 -7.27 5.02
C LEU A 231 -0.40 -7.26 6.23
N THR A 232 -1.45 -6.44 6.16
CA THR A 232 -2.55 -6.44 7.12
C THR A 232 -3.87 -6.06 6.43
N GLY A 233 -4.91 -5.78 7.20
CA GLY A 233 -6.20 -5.31 6.72
C GLY A 233 -6.92 -4.45 7.75
N LYS A 234 -7.98 -3.78 7.30
CA LYS A 234 -8.84 -2.94 8.13
C LYS A 234 -9.44 -3.79 9.25
N ASN A 235 -9.28 -3.36 10.50
CA ASN A 235 -9.76 -4.05 11.70
C ASN A 235 -9.18 -5.46 11.92
N TRP A 236 -8.12 -5.85 11.22
CA TRP A 236 -7.50 -7.16 11.42
C TRP A 236 -6.76 -7.24 12.76
N ARG A 237 -6.77 -8.43 13.35
CA ARG A 237 -6.06 -8.72 14.61
C ARG A 237 -4.61 -9.16 14.39
N SER A 238 -4.23 -9.36 13.13
CA SER A 238 -2.94 -9.90 12.76
C SER A 238 -2.33 -9.15 11.61
N MET A 239 -1.02 -9.08 11.65
CA MET A 239 -0.15 -8.71 10.53
C MET A 239 0.58 -9.95 10.05
N TYR A 240 0.91 -10.00 8.78
CA TYR A 240 1.56 -11.14 8.17
C TYR A 240 2.86 -10.71 7.49
N HIS A 241 3.97 -11.30 7.94
CA HIS A 241 5.21 -11.28 7.20
C HIS A 241 5.11 -12.33 6.11
N VAL A 242 5.17 -11.90 4.87
CA VAL A 242 5.02 -12.75 3.69
C VAL A 242 6.21 -12.61 2.76
N GLN A 243 6.41 -13.62 1.92
CA GLN A 243 7.36 -13.58 0.81
C GLN A 243 6.59 -13.80 -0.49
N LEU A 244 6.82 -12.94 -1.48
CA LEU A 244 6.37 -13.14 -2.84
C LEU A 244 7.36 -14.04 -3.56
N VAL A 245 6.89 -15.21 -4.00
CA VAL A 245 7.72 -16.17 -4.74
C VAL A 245 7.58 -15.88 -6.22
N ASP A 246 8.70 -15.68 -6.91
CA ASP A 246 8.72 -15.53 -8.36
C ASP A 246 9.06 -16.88 -9.01
N ASP A 247 8.03 -17.61 -9.42
CA ASP A 247 8.17 -18.90 -10.10
C ASP A 247 8.42 -18.75 -11.62
N ARG A 248 8.51 -17.52 -12.12
CA ARG A 248 8.85 -17.30 -13.53
C ARG A 248 10.28 -17.76 -13.80
N PRO A 249 10.53 -18.55 -14.88
CA PRO A 249 11.89 -18.87 -15.26
C PRO A 249 12.61 -17.55 -15.54
N ARG A 250 13.66 -17.24 -14.76
CA ARG A 250 14.51 -16.07 -15.00
C ARG A 250 14.97 -16.16 -16.46
N LYS A 251 14.56 -15.22 -17.30
CA LYS A 251 15.16 -15.08 -18.64
C LYS A 251 16.66 -14.89 -18.43
N GLN A 252 17.44 -15.93 -18.72
CA GLN A 252 18.88 -15.79 -18.76
C GLN A 252 19.17 -14.67 -19.77
N PRO A 253 20.02 -13.69 -19.43
CA PRO A 253 20.48 -12.75 -20.43
C PRO A 253 21.07 -13.58 -21.56
N ALA A 254 20.56 -13.38 -22.78
CA ALA A 254 21.11 -14.02 -23.97
C ALA A 254 22.60 -13.70 -23.97
N ARG A 255 23.43 -14.75 -23.74
CA ARG A 255 24.85 -14.64 -24.02
C ARG A 255 24.96 -14.35 -25.53
N LEU A 256 25.29 -13.12 -25.85
CA LEU A 256 25.83 -12.79 -27.14
C LEU A 256 27.09 -13.69 -27.31
N LEU A 257 26.91 -14.76 -28.04
CA LEU A 257 28.05 -15.51 -28.60
C LEU A 257 28.71 -14.55 -29.57
N ALA A 258 29.78 -13.90 -29.12
CA ALA A 258 30.76 -13.31 -30.00
C ALA A 258 31.43 -14.48 -30.75
N GLY A 259 31.15 -14.56 -32.06
CA GLY A 259 31.99 -15.23 -33.03
C GLY A 259 32.99 -14.24 -33.59
#